data_8fc125a96a3fa2ce9cafb6d0539bb8a0
#
_entry.id   8fc125a96a3fa2ce9cafb6d0539bb8a0
#
_cell.length_a   1.000
_cell.length_b   1.000
_cell.length_c   1.000
_cell.angle_alpha   90.00
_cell.angle_beta   90.00
_cell.angle_gamma   90.00
#
_symmetry.space_group_name_H-M   'P 1'
#
loop_
_entity.id
_entity.type
_entity.pdbx_description
1 polymer ?
#
loop_
_entity_poly.entity_id
_entity_poly.type
_entity_poly.pdbx_seq_one_letter_code
_entity_poly.pdbx_strand_id
1 'polypeptide(L)'
;MGGICIKILNMSTEGLTPEEIIEIRKILNQHIKNARKKARHKECLLCGKARGFCDSHTIPKFCLENIAWNGKLNSFNTLIDSKILNNDSGISNAGIFHIICKPCDGSVFQDYEKAEAYETYPTEKALNQIALKNALRDIYKHETEIEMFEASKQIMKEKNRILSLFVNPMFNAQIRAKKRDVQECYDIYNISKSFLTTSESWIRVVSYDKLDYTCPIAFQGMVPLVTGVDGEVINDNFNHKHDYKIEYLHIAIFPLKEATAVIMFIDSSSTRYAQFEKHIADMTQKQRLEIINRIIFLYTEDYYLSKHLDEDTIRILQEPAKLLQDPVTTDPKRSLRNAVKDYDLRRDICLPNLFSKEYSVKTDD
;
A
#
# COMPACT_ATOMS: atom_id res chain seq x y z
N MET A 1 7.19 -5.64 8.00
CA MET A 1 7.73 -4.72 6.99
C MET A 1 6.66 -4.35 5.98
N GLY A 2 5.54 -3.81 6.46
CA GLY A 2 4.52 -3.27 5.56
C GLY A 2 5.12 -2.15 4.74
N GLY A 3 5.13 -2.29 3.42
CA GLY A 3 5.52 -1.23 2.50
C GLY A 3 7.00 -1.01 2.23
N ILE A 4 7.93 -1.74 2.84
CA ILE A 4 9.32 -1.70 2.36
C ILE A 4 9.38 -2.47 1.05
N CYS A 5 9.34 -1.72 -0.02
CA CYS A 5 9.52 -2.25 -1.35
C CYS A 5 10.89 -2.89 -1.49
N ILE A 6 10.87 -4.15 -1.78
CA ILE A 6 12.08 -4.90 -2.10
C ILE A 6 12.17 -4.92 -3.60
N LYS A 7 13.12 -4.19 -4.15
CA LYS A 7 13.54 -4.41 -5.53
C LYS A 7 14.00 -5.85 -5.64
N ILE A 8 13.16 -6.72 -6.17
CA ILE A 8 13.47 -8.14 -6.40
C ILE A 8 14.67 -8.29 -7.33
N LEU A 9 14.87 -7.31 -8.21
CA LEU A 9 15.99 -7.21 -9.12
C LEU A 9 16.49 -5.78 -9.11
N ASN A 10 17.63 -5.54 -8.51
CA ASN A 10 18.35 -4.28 -8.65
C ASN A 10 18.95 -4.21 -10.07
N MET A 11 18.08 -4.17 -11.07
CA MET A 11 18.49 -4.01 -12.47
C MET A 11 18.46 -2.52 -12.78
N SER A 12 19.64 -1.91 -12.82
CA SER A 12 19.79 -0.62 -13.47
C SER A 12 19.41 -0.81 -14.94
N THR A 13 18.60 0.08 -15.48
CA THR A 13 18.34 0.14 -16.91
C THR A 13 19.42 0.93 -17.65
N GLU A 14 20.41 1.42 -16.94
CA GLU A 14 21.56 2.12 -17.51
C GLU A 14 22.35 1.17 -18.43
N GLY A 15 22.45 1.55 -19.70
CA GLY A 15 23.16 0.77 -20.72
C GLY A 15 22.33 -0.29 -21.44
N LEU A 16 21.04 -0.46 -21.09
CA LEU A 16 20.16 -1.40 -21.81
C LEU A 16 19.51 -0.74 -23.02
N THR A 17 19.38 -1.51 -24.10
CA THR A 17 18.62 -1.08 -25.29
C THR A 17 17.10 -1.14 -25.03
N PRO A 18 16.27 -0.43 -25.82
CA PRO A 18 14.81 -0.52 -25.73
C PRO A 18 14.29 -1.96 -25.88
N GLU A 19 14.92 -2.76 -26.75
CA GLU A 19 14.58 -4.16 -27.01
C GLU A 19 14.83 -5.04 -25.77
N GLU A 20 15.99 -4.86 -25.10
CA GLU A 20 16.34 -5.56 -23.87
C GLU A 20 15.37 -5.19 -22.72
N ILE A 21 14.99 -3.92 -22.61
CA ILE A 21 13.98 -3.46 -21.64
C ILE A 21 12.63 -4.15 -21.88
N ILE A 22 12.21 -4.28 -23.15
CA ILE A 22 10.97 -4.96 -23.51
C ILE A 22 11.03 -6.45 -23.15
N GLU A 23 12.15 -7.11 -23.40
CA GLU A 23 12.33 -8.53 -23.07
C GLU A 23 12.32 -8.77 -21.56
N ILE A 24 13.03 -7.96 -20.79
CA ILE A 24 13.02 -8.00 -19.32
C ILE A 24 11.59 -7.81 -18.80
N ARG A 25 10.85 -6.85 -19.34
CA ARG A 25 9.45 -6.60 -18.99
C ARG A 25 8.57 -7.84 -19.23
N LYS A 26 8.72 -8.52 -20.35
CA LYS A 26 7.99 -9.76 -20.65
C LYS A 26 8.29 -10.86 -19.65
N ILE A 27 9.57 -11.06 -19.33
CA ILE A 27 10.01 -12.06 -18.36
C ILE A 27 9.43 -11.77 -16.97
N LEU A 28 9.52 -10.53 -16.50
CA LEU A 28 9.00 -10.12 -15.21
C LEU A 28 7.47 -10.28 -15.11
N ASN A 29 6.75 -9.84 -16.14
CA ASN A 29 5.30 -10.01 -16.19
C ASN A 29 4.89 -11.49 -16.14
N GLN A 30 5.65 -12.37 -16.82
CA GLN A 30 5.41 -13.81 -16.75
C GLN A 30 5.69 -14.36 -15.36
N HIS A 31 6.75 -13.90 -14.68
CA HIS A 31 7.06 -14.30 -13.30
C HIS A 31 5.96 -13.87 -12.32
N ILE A 32 5.52 -12.62 -12.40
CA ILE A 32 4.39 -12.10 -11.58
C ILE A 32 3.12 -12.93 -11.82
N LYS A 33 2.80 -13.21 -13.08
CA LYS A 33 1.64 -14.04 -13.44
C LYS A 33 1.73 -15.45 -12.84
N ASN A 34 2.90 -16.06 -12.90
CA ASN A 34 3.12 -17.40 -12.35
C ASN A 34 3.04 -17.39 -10.81
N ALA A 35 3.61 -16.39 -10.14
CA ALA A 35 3.51 -16.21 -8.70
C ALA A 35 2.05 -16.05 -8.24
N ARG A 36 1.30 -15.17 -8.90
CA ARG A 36 -0.15 -14.98 -8.65
C ARG A 36 -0.94 -16.27 -8.83
N LYS A 37 -0.58 -17.12 -9.81
CA LYS A 37 -1.22 -18.42 -10.02
C LYS A 37 -0.92 -19.40 -8.88
N LYS A 38 0.32 -19.41 -8.37
CA LYS A 38 0.74 -20.27 -7.24
C LYS A 38 0.15 -19.82 -5.90
N ALA A 39 0.11 -18.50 -5.65
CA ALA A 39 -0.48 -17.90 -4.46
C ALA A 39 -2.01 -17.96 -4.43
N ARG A 40 -2.65 -18.50 -5.50
CA ARG A 40 -4.11 -18.50 -5.63
C ARG A 40 -4.75 -19.42 -4.59
N HIS A 41 -5.68 -18.86 -3.81
CA HIS A 41 -6.52 -19.60 -2.89
C HIS A 41 -7.44 -20.59 -3.63
N LYS A 42 -7.88 -21.62 -2.93
CA LYS A 42 -8.87 -22.59 -3.44
C LYS A 42 -10.30 -22.14 -3.15
N GLU A 43 -10.47 -21.40 -2.07
CA GLU A 43 -11.75 -20.99 -1.50
C GLU A 43 -11.74 -19.48 -1.22
N CYS A 44 -12.92 -18.87 -1.31
CA CYS A 44 -13.12 -17.47 -0.94
C CYS A 44 -12.83 -17.27 0.55
N LEU A 45 -11.93 -16.32 0.90
CA LEU A 45 -11.58 -16.06 2.30
C LEU A 45 -12.78 -15.64 3.15
N LEU A 46 -13.78 -14.96 2.58
CA LEU A 46 -14.93 -14.48 3.34
C LEU A 46 -15.95 -15.57 3.62
N CYS A 47 -16.31 -16.41 2.64
CA CYS A 47 -17.38 -17.42 2.81
C CYS A 47 -16.91 -18.87 2.83
N GLY A 48 -15.63 -19.16 2.62
CA GLY A 48 -15.07 -20.52 2.60
C GLY A 48 -15.54 -21.40 1.45
N LYS A 49 -16.23 -20.84 0.43
CA LYS A 49 -16.76 -21.63 -0.68
C LYS A 49 -15.79 -21.65 -1.86
N ALA A 50 -15.63 -22.81 -2.47
CA ALA A 50 -14.87 -22.96 -3.72
C ALA A 50 -15.66 -22.33 -4.88
N ARG A 51 -15.35 -21.05 -5.21
CA ARG A 51 -15.99 -20.26 -6.25
C ARG A 51 -14.93 -19.50 -7.05
N GLY A 52 -15.30 -19.01 -8.25
CA GLY A 52 -14.46 -18.07 -8.99
C GLY A 52 -14.27 -16.77 -8.21
N PHE A 53 -13.04 -16.27 -8.18
CA PHE A 53 -12.72 -14.97 -7.59
C PHE A 53 -13.08 -13.85 -8.57
N CYS A 54 -13.44 -12.68 -8.01
CA CYS A 54 -13.63 -11.47 -8.78
C CYS A 54 -12.40 -10.59 -8.78
N ASP A 55 -12.37 -9.61 -9.67
CA ASP A 55 -11.44 -8.49 -9.66
C ASP A 55 -11.94 -7.49 -8.60
N SER A 56 -11.56 -7.71 -7.35
CA SER A 56 -11.94 -6.84 -6.25
C SER A 56 -10.97 -5.66 -6.17
N HIS A 57 -11.49 -4.43 -6.20
CA HIS A 57 -10.68 -3.22 -6.09
C HIS A 57 -10.40 -2.89 -4.62
N THR A 58 -9.16 -2.53 -4.31
CA THR A 58 -8.79 -2.02 -2.98
C THR A 58 -9.44 -0.67 -2.72
N ILE A 59 -9.28 0.26 -3.66
CA ILE A 59 -9.88 1.59 -3.62
C ILE A 59 -11.23 1.55 -4.33
N PRO A 60 -12.30 2.15 -3.79
CA PRO A 60 -13.57 2.21 -4.48
C PRO A 60 -13.43 2.77 -5.89
N LYS A 61 -14.08 2.10 -6.85
CA LYS A 61 -13.90 2.41 -8.28
C LYS A 61 -14.25 3.86 -8.61
N PHE A 62 -15.27 4.44 -7.97
CA PHE A 62 -15.63 5.84 -8.17
C PHE A 62 -14.50 6.81 -7.82
N CYS A 63 -13.67 6.50 -6.82
CA CYS A 63 -12.50 7.32 -6.48
C CYS A 63 -11.49 7.36 -7.62
N LEU A 64 -11.24 6.21 -8.25
CA LEU A 64 -10.34 6.09 -9.39
C LEU A 64 -10.91 6.80 -10.62
N GLU A 65 -12.22 6.71 -10.84
CA GLU A 65 -12.93 7.37 -11.94
C GLU A 65 -12.85 8.89 -11.83
N ASN A 66 -12.96 9.44 -10.60
CA ASN A 66 -12.93 10.88 -10.37
C ASN A 66 -11.56 11.54 -10.62
N ILE A 67 -10.46 10.77 -10.63
CA ILE A 67 -9.11 11.29 -10.89
C ILE A 67 -8.51 10.80 -12.21
N ALA A 68 -9.20 9.89 -12.92
CA ALA A 68 -8.70 9.34 -14.16
C ALA A 68 -8.86 10.32 -15.33
N TRP A 69 -7.92 10.26 -16.27
CA TRP A 69 -8.03 10.92 -17.56
C TRP A 69 -8.10 9.89 -18.67
N ASN A 70 -9.15 9.94 -19.48
CA ASN A 70 -9.41 8.92 -20.50
C ASN A 70 -9.35 7.47 -19.99
N GLY A 71 -9.86 7.23 -18.76
CA GLY A 71 -9.84 5.93 -18.11
C GLY A 71 -8.45 5.46 -17.65
N LYS A 72 -7.44 6.32 -17.64
CA LYS A 72 -6.06 6.03 -17.23
C LYS A 72 -5.64 6.81 -16.01
N LEU A 73 -4.73 6.19 -15.23
CA LEU A 73 -4.12 6.70 -14.02
C LEU A 73 -2.61 6.55 -14.08
N ASN A 74 -1.88 7.36 -13.34
CA ASN A 74 -0.50 7.08 -12.99
C ASN A 74 -0.48 6.14 -11.78
N SER A 75 0.15 4.98 -11.93
CA SER A 75 0.40 4.04 -10.83
C SER A 75 1.89 3.79 -10.70
N PHE A 76 2.34 3.59 -9.47
CA PHE A 76 3.74 3.34 -9.20
C PHE A 76 3.88 1.96 -8.57
N ASN A 77 4.87 1.22 -9.04
CA ASN A 77 5.26 -0.04 -8.45
C ASN A 77 6.78 0.02 -8.28
N THR A 78 7.19 0.05 -7.04
CA THR A 78 8.58 0.20 -6.67
C THR A 78 9.37 -1.13 -6.72
N LEU A 79 8.67 -2.26 -6.87
CA LEU A 79 9.34 -3.56 -7.06
C LEU A 79 10.20 -3.60 -8.32
N ILE A 80 9.91 -2.74 -9.30
CA ILE A 80 10.56 -2.72 -10.60
C ILE A 80 10.78 -1.27 -11.00
N ASP A 81 11.97 -0.96 -11.54
CA ASP A 81 12.28 0.38 -12.04
C ASP A 81 11.15 0.91 -12.94
N SER A 82 10.74 2.16 -12.72
CA SER A 82 9.67 2.83 -13.46
C SER A 82 9.88 2.83 -14.97
N LYS A 83 11.14 2.75 -15.45
CA LYS A 83 11.47 2.61 -16.86
C LYS A 83 11.12 1.22 -17.43
N ILE A 84 11.04 0.21 -16.57
CA ILE A 84 10.71 -1.17 -16.98
C ILE A 84 9.21 -1.40 -16.98
N LEU A 85 8.45 -0.71 -16.11
CA LEU A 85 6.99 -0.81 -16.05
C LEU A 85 6.33 0.35 -16.76
N ASN A 86 5.23 0.04 -17.44
CA ASN A 86 4.32 1.08 -17.90
C ASN A 86 3.54 1.61 -16.67
N ASN A 87 3.77 2.85 -16.32
CA ASN A 87 3.08 3.52 -15.20
C ASN A 87 1.61 3.82 -15.53
N ASP A 88 1.16 3.53 -16.75
CA ASP A 88 -0.23 3.67 -17.14
C ASP A 88 -1.05 2.49 -16.61
N SER A 89 -1.96 2.77 -15.68
CA SER A 89 -2.94 1.82 -15.20
C SER A 89 -4.33 2.21 -15.68
N GLY A 90 -5.03 1.29 -16.34
CA GLY A 90 -6.45 1.46 -16.58
C GLY A 90 -7.23 1.26 -15.27
N ILE A 91 -8.33 1.99 -15.07
CA ILE A 91 -9.16 1.91 -13.87
C ILE A 91 -9.51 0.45 -13.52
N SER A 92 -9.86 -0.36 -14.52
CA SER A 92 -10.25 -1.77 -14.32
C SER A 92 -9.12 -2.66 -13.75
N ASN A 93 -7.87 -2.24 -13.85
CA ASN A 93 -6.71 -3.00 -13.38
C ASN A 93 -6.05 -2.37 -12.14
N ALA A 94 -6.52 -1.20 -11.73
CA ALA A 94 -5.93 -0.46 -10.62
C ALA A 94 -6.31 -1.10 -9.28
N GLY A 95 -5.31 -1.55 -8.52
CA GLY A 95 -5.49 -2.06 -7.16
C GLY A 95 -6.34 -3.33 -7.04
N ILE A 96 -6.42 -4.18 -8.06
CA ILE A 96 -7.22 -5.41 -8.01
C ILE A 96 -6.50 -6.56 -7.28
N PHE A 97 -7.29 -7.37 -6.60
CA PHE A 97 -6.85 -8.62 -5.97
C PHE A 97 -7.90 -9.73 -6.13
N HIS A 98 -7.51 -11.02 -5.94
CA HIS A 98 -8.30 -12.18 -6.36
C HIS A 98 -8.36 -13.27 -5.28
N ILE A 99 -8.90 -12.97 -4.10
CA ILE A 99 -9.05 -13.93 -2.98
C ILE A 99 -10.47 -13.99 -2.40
N ILE A 100 -11.40 -13.21 -2.98
CA ILE A 100 -12.81 -13.22 -2.61
C ILE A 100 -13.70 -13.42 -3.83
N CYS A 101 -14.88 -13.98 -3.64
CA CYS A 101 -15.84 -14.20 -4.71
C CYS A 101 -16.77 -13.00 -4.92
N LYS A 102 -17.31 -12.83 -6.12
CA LYS A 102 -18.20 -11.72 -6.49
C LYS A 102 -19.41 -11.54 -5.55
N PRO A 103 -20.11 -12.58 -5.09
CA PRO A 103 -21.19 -12.40 -4.11
C PRO A 103 -20.73 -11.78 -2.78
N CYS A 104 -19.55 -12.20 -2.27
CA CYS A 104 -19.01 -11.62 -1.05
C CYS A 104 -18.54 -10.17 -1.25
N ASP A 105 -17.87 -9.89 -2.35
CA ASP A 105 -17.43 -8.54 -2.69
C ASP A 105 -18.64 -7.59 -2.74
N GLY A 106 -19.66 -7.94 -3.52
CA GLY A 106 -20.86 -7.10 -3.69
C GLY A 106 -21.78 -7.04 -2.46
N SER A 107 -21.68 -7.94 -1.47
CA SER A 107 -22.54 -7.91 -0.27
C SER A 107 -21.85 -7.29 0.94
N VAL A 108 -20.56 -7.59 1.16
CA VAL A 108 -19.85 -7.18 2.36
C VAL A 108 -19.39 -5.72 2.28
N PHE A 109 -19.11 -5.21 1.08
CA PHE A 109 -18.47 -3.92 0.88
C PHE A 109 -19.37 -2.81 0.35
N GLN A 110 -20.70 -3.03 0.36
CA GLN A 110 -21.69 -2.09 -0.21
C GLN A 110 -21.68 -0.70 0.39
N ASP A 111 -21.38 -0.59 1.70
CA ASP A 111 -21.54 0.69 2.38
C ASP A 111 -20.38 1.62 2.04
N TYR A 112 -19.16 1.10 2.09
CA TYR A 112 -17.99 1.96 1.83
C TYR A 112 -17.71 2.22 0.34
N GLU A 113 -18.30 1.43 -0.56
CA GLU A 113 -18.16 1.62 -2.02
C GLU A 113 -19.13 2.65 -2.61
N LYS A 114 -19.81 3.43 -1.75
CA LYS A 114 -20.73 4.49 -2.16
C LYS A 114 -20.14 5.87 -1.79
N ALA A 115 -20.17 6.82 -2.74
CA ALA A 115 -19.66 8.16 -2.51
C ALA A 115 -20.37 8.87 -1.36
N GLU A 116 -21.69 8.63 -1.20
CA GLU A 116 -22.53 9.20 -0.16
C GLU A 116 -22.08 8.84 1.26
N ALA A 117 -21.37 7.70 1.42
CA ALA A 117 -20.81 7.30 2.72
C ALA A 117 -19.76 8.29 3.26
N TYR A 118 -19.26 9.19 2.41
CA TYR A 118 -18.20 10.15 2.71
C TYR A 118 -18.64 11.62 2.61
N GLU A 119 -19.92 11.86 2.43
CA GLU A 119 -20.48 13.21 2.52
C GLU A 119 -20.44 13.75 3.94
N THR A 120 -20.53 12.84 4.91
CA THR A 120 -20.41 13.09 6.34
C THR A 120 -19.33 12.20 6.94
N TYR A 121 -19.13 12.27 8.25
CA TYR A 121 -18.23 11.38 8.97
C TYR A 121 -18.60 9.90 8.71
N PRO A 122 -17.64 9.05 8.32
CA PRO A 122 -17.92 7.66 7.94
C PRO A 122 -18.38 6.83 9.13
N THR A 123 -19.30 5.90 8.87
CA THR A 123 -19.79 4.98 9.91
C THR A 123 -18.70 3.96 10.29
N GLU A 124 -18.78 3.42 11.51
CA GLU A 124 -17.89 2.34 11.96
C GLU A 124 -17.91 1.14 10.99
N LYS A 125 -19.08 0.82 10.44
CA LYS A 125 -19.22 -0.23 9.43
C LYS A 125 -18.41 0.06 8.18
N ALA A 126 -18.45 1.29 7.68
CA ALA A 126 -17.64 1.69 6.51
C ALA A 126 -16.13 1.63 6.83
N LEU A 127 -15.71 2.11 8.00
CA LEU A 127 -14.31 2.02 8.45
C LEU A 127 -13.84 0.57 8.58
N ASN A 128 -14.67 -0.31 9.15
CA ASN A 128 -14.36 -1.73 9.24
C ASN A 128 -14.27 -2.39 7.86
N GLN A 129 -15.12 -2.00 6.90
CA GLN A 129 -15.04 -2.49 5.53
C GLN A 129 -13.73 -2.04 4.85
N ILE A 130 -13.28 -0.80 5.10
CA ILE A 130 -11.97 -0.30 4.65
C ILE A 130 -10.85 -1.18 5.23
N ALA A 131 -10.83 -1.41 6.55
CA ALA A 131 -9.82 -2.22 7.21
C ALA A 131 -9.80 -3.67 6.69
N LEU A 132 -10.96 -4.29 6.53
CA LEU A 132 -11.11 -5.64 5.98
C LEU A 132 -10.58 -5.72 4.55
N LYS A 133 -10.88 -4.74 3.71
CA LYS A 133 -10.38 -4.65 2.33
C LYS A 133 -8.87 -4.49 2.28
N ASN A 134 -8.30 -3.66 3.17
CA ASN A 134 -6.85 -3.49 3.31
C ASN A 134 -6.17 -4.82 3.67
N ALA A 135 -6.68 -5.51 4.68
CA ALA A 135 -6.13 -6.79 5.11
C ALA A 135 -6.19 -7.86 3.99
N LEU A 136 -7.33 -7.99 3.30
CA LEU A 136 -7.49 -8.91 2.16
C LEU A 136 -6.50 -8.62 1.03
N ARG A 137 -6.34 -7.35 0.68
CA ARG A 137 -5.41 -6.92 -0.35
C ARG A 137 -3.97 -7.24 0.04
N ASP A 138 -3.57 -6.97 1.28
CA ASP A 138 -2.19 -7.16 1.72
C ASP A 138 -1.86 -8.65 1.93
N ILE A 139 -2.81 -9.49 2.37
CA ILE A 139 -2.69 -10.96 2.32
C ILE A 139 -2.34 -11.39 0.89
N TYR A 140 -3.15 -10.99 -0.10
CA TYR A 140 -2.92 -11.35 -1.49
C TYR A 140 -1.56 -10.86 -2.02
N LYS A 141 -1.16 -9.63 -1.68
CA LYS A 141 0.12 -9.04 -2.07
C LYS A 141 1.29 -9.83 -1.50
N HIS A 142 1.30 -10.03 -0.19
CA HIS A 142 2.42 -10.69 0.49
C HIS A 142 2.55 -12.18 0.14
N GLU A 143 1.44 -12.89 -0.04
CA GLU A 143 1.48 -14.27 -0.53
C GLU A 143 2.04 -14.35 -1.96
N THR A 144 1.67 -13.40 -2.83
CA THR A 144 2.26 -13.30 -4.18
C THR A 144 3.77 -13.01 -4.12
N GLU A 145 4.21 -12.12 -3.25
CA GLU A 145 5.62 -11.78 -3.04
C GLU A 145 6.42 -13.00 -2.54
N ILE A 146 5.86 -13.81 -1.62
CA ILE A 146 6.47 -15.06 -1.16
C ILE A 146 6.73 -16.00 -2.35
N GLU A 147 5.74 -16.21 -3.21
CA GLU A 147 5.88 -17.06 -4.38
C GLU A 147 6.88 -16.50 -5.40
N MET A 148 6.98 -15.18 -5.52
CA MET A 148 8.01 -14.54 -6.36
C MET A 148 9.41 -14.80 -5.82
N PHE A 149 9.64 -14.71 -4.50
CA PHE A 149 10.92 -15.01 -3.89
C PHE A 149 11.29 -16.50 -4.02
N GLU A 150 10.34 -17.42 -3.82
CA GLU A 150 10.57 -18.84 -4.00
C GLU A 150 10.93 -19.19 -5.46
N ALA A 151 10.24 -18.59 -6.43
CA ALA A 151 10.57 -18.74 -7.84
C ALA A 151 11.98 -18.19 -8.17
N SER A 152 12.33 -17.04 -7.59
CA SER A 152 13.66 -16.43 -7.79
C SER A 152 14.78 -17.33 -7.24
N LYS A 153 14.59 -17.95 -6.07
CA LYS A 153 15.53 -18.94 -5.51
C LYS A 153 15.74 -20.11 -6.46
N GLN A 154 14.67 -20.64 -7.02
CA GLN A 154 14.73 -21.78 -7.93
C GLN A 154 15.50 -21.43 -9.20
N ILE A 155 15.22 -20.27 -9.81
CA ILE A 155 15.92 -19.79 -11.01
C ILE A 155 17.42 -19.61 -10.74
N MET A 156 17.77 -19.00 -9.60
CA MET A 156 19.19 -18.81 -9.25
C MET A 156 19.90 -20.14 -9.06
N LYS A 157 19.25 -21.11 -8.43
CA LYS A 157 19.80 -22.47 -8.25
C LYS A 157 20.06 -23.16 -9.59
N GLU A 158 19.17 -23.00 -10.55
CA GLU A 158 19.30 -23.62 -11.89
C GLU A 158 20.35 -22.93 -12.76
N LYS A 159 20.41 -21.59 -12.71
CA LYS A 159 21.34 -20.83 -13.56
C LYS A 159 22.76 -20.73 -13.01
N ASN A 160 22.91 -20.57 -11.70
CA ASN A 160 24.22 -20.44 -11.07
C ASN A 160 24.19 -20.97 -9.62
N ARG A 161 24.55 -22.25 -9.46
CA ARG A 161 24.54 -22.94 -8.17
C ARG A 161 25.43 -22.27 -7.12
N ILE A 162 26.59 -21.73 -7.52
CA ILE A 162 27.52 -21.07 -6.59
C ILE A 162 26.89 -19.76 -6.09
N LEU A 163 26.42 -18.91 -6.99
CA LEU A 163 25.77 -17.65 -6.64
C LEU A 163 24.52 -17.89 -5.77
N SER A 164 23.78 -18.98 -6.04
CA SER A 164 22.60 -19.32 -5.24
C SER A 164 22.91 -19.56 -3.76
N LEU A 165 24.10 -20.06 -3.41
CA LEU A 165 24.50 -20.25 -2.02
C LEU A 165 24.61 -18.91 -1.26
N PHE A 166 24.99 -17.84 -1.95
CA PHE A 166 25.12 -16.50 -1.35
C PHE A 166 23.79 -15.75 -1.30
N VAL A 167 22.93 -15.89 -2.32
CA VAL A 167 21.68 -15.11 -2.39
C VAL A 167 20.48 -15.83 -1.74
N ASN A 168 20.47 -17.15 -1.63
CA ASN A 168 19.36 -17.89 -1.02
C ASN A 168 19.11 -17.53 0.45
N PRO A 169 20.12 -17.29 1.32
CA PRO A 169 19.86 -16.79 2.67
C PRO A 169 19.08 -15.48 2.69
N MET A 170 19.33 -14.59 1.71
CA MET A 170 18.63 -13.32 1.54
C MET A 170 17.15 -13.57 1.20
N PHE A 171 16.86 -14.35 0.18
CA PHE A 171 15.48 -14.71 -0.17
C PHE A 171 14.76 -15.39 0.98
N ASN A 172 15.43 -16.30 1.71
CA ASN A 172 14.85 -16.96 2.88
C ASN A 172 14.49 -15.96 3.99
N ALA A 173 15.33 -14.95 4.22
CA ALA A 173 15.04 -13.89 5.19
C ALA A 173 13.80 -13.08 4.76
N GLN A 174 13.69 -12.74 3.48
CA GLN A 174 12.53 -12.04 2.93
C GLN A 174 11.24 -12.88 3.05
N ILE A 175 11.30 -14.14 2.68
CA ILE A 175 10.16 -15.06 2.80
C ILE A 175 9.69 -15.15 4.27
N ARG A 176 10.62 -15.24 5.22
CA ARG A 176 10.25 -15.25 6.65
C ARG A 176 9.60 -13.93 7.08
N ALA A 177 10.13 -12.80 6.64
CA ALA A 177 9.53 -11.49 6.93
C ALA A 177 8.11 -11.40 6.34
N LYS A 178 7.93 -11.75 5.07
CA LYS A 178 6.61 -11.72 4.41
C LYS A 178 5.60 -12.69 5.03
N LYS A 179 6.03 -13.85 5.52
CA LYS A 179 5.15 -14.78 6.25
C LYS A 179 4.64 -14.18 7.56
N ARG A 180 5.43 -13.34 8.24
CA ARG A 180 4.97 -12.60 9.43
C ARG A 180 3.99 -11.50 9.03
N ASP A 181 4.31 -10.73 7.98
CA ASP A 181 3.42 -9.71 7.46
C ASP A 181 2.04 -10.32 7.11
N VAL A 182 2.02 -11.49 6.46
CA VAL A 182 0.78 -12.25 6.18
C VAL A 182 0.03 -12.59 7.46
N GLN A 183 0.71 -13.06 8.50
CA GLN A 183 0.06 -13.42 9.77
C GLN A 183 -0.56 -12.19 10.45
N GLU A 184 0.13 -11.05 10.46
CA GLU A 184 -0.40 -9.78 10.98
C GLU A 184 -1.62 -9.31 10.18
N CYS A 185 -1.59 -9.44 8.85
CA CYS A 185 -2.75 -9.16 8.01
C CYS A 185 -3.94 -10.09 8.33
N TYR A 186 -3.70 -11.37 8.63
CA TYR A 186 -4.75 -12.28 9.07
C TYR A 186 -5.30 -11.90 10.45
N ASP A 187 -4.51 -11.36 11.36
CA ASP A 187 -5.01 -10.87 12.65
C ASP A 187 -6.03 -9.73 12.44
N ILE A 188 -5.69 -8.74 11.59
CA ILE A 188 -6.60 -7.64 11.22
C ILE A 188 -7.83 -8.15 10.47
N TYR A 189 -7.65 -9.08 9.53
CA TYR A 189 -8.73 -9.74 8.81
C TYR A 189 -9.73 -10.40 9.77
N ASN A 190 -9.24 -11.13 10.77
CA ASN A 190 -10.07 -11.87 11.73
C ASN A 190 -10.89 -10.91 12.60
N ILE A 191 -10.29 -9.82 13.11
CA ILE A 191 -10.97 -8.80 13.89
C ILE A 191 -12.04 -8.12 13.01
N SER A 192 -11.68 -7.68 11.81
CA SER A 192 -12.62 -7.03 10.89
C SER A 192 -13.74 -7.95 10.44
N LYS A 193 -13.47 -9.25 10.26
CA LYS A 193 -14.48 -10.24 9.91
C LYS A 193 -15.42 -10.52 11.09
N SER A 194 -14.91 -10.57 12.31
CA SER A 194 -15.72 -10.74 13.53
C SER A 194 -16.70 -9.58 13.69
N PHE A 195 -16.29 -8.35 13.42
CA PHE A 195 -17.16 -7.16 13.47
C PHE A 195 -18.42 -7.30 12.59
N LEU A 196 -18.34 -8.00 11.47
CA LEU A 196 -19.50 -8.22 10.58
C LEU A 196 -20.66 -8.97 11.28
N THR A 197 -20.39 -9.68 12.37
CA THR A 197 -21.37 -10.45 13.14
C THR A 197 -21.61 -9.91 14.53
N THR A 198 -20.61 -9.34 15.20
CA THR A 198 -20.69 -8.86 16.59
C THR A 198 -21.04 -7.37 16.67
N SER A 199 -20.64 -6.59 15.67
CA SER A 199 -20.70 -5.11 15.68
C SER A 199 -19.94 -4.47 16.85
N GLU A 200 -19.01 -5.19 17.48
CA GLU A 200 -18.12 -4.64 18.50
C GLU A 200 -17.06 -3.75 17.87
N SER A 201 -17.06 -2.47 18.26
CA SER A 201 -16.10 -1.49 17.74
C SER A 201 -14.68 -1.85 18.19
N TRP A 202 -13.76 -1.89 17.24
CA TRP A 202 -12.34 -2.07 17.47
C TRP A 202 -11.50 -0.94 16.86
N ILE A 203 -12.18 0.06 16.28
CA ILE A 203 -11.55 1.15 15.54
C ILE A 203 -11.57 2.43 16.39
N ARG A 204 -10.43 3.14 16.39
CA ARG A 204 -10.30 4.51 16.90
C ARG A 204 -9.86 5.41 15.77
N VAL A 205 -10.68 6.42 15.46
CA VAL A 205 -10.38 7.39 14.41
C VAL A 205 -9.39 8.41 14.92
N VAL A 206 -8.29 8.58 14.16
CA VAL A 206 -7.23 9.57 14.43
C VAL A 206 -7.59 10.92 13.83
N SER A 207 -8.06 10.93 12.58
CA SER A 207 -8.58 12.15 11.95
C SER A 207 -9.54 11.83 10.80
N TYR A 208 -10.43 12.78 10.56
CA TYR A 208 -11.26 12.87 9.37
C TYR A 208 -11.23 14.31 8.85
N ASP A 209 -10.79 14.48 7.62
CA ASP A 209 -10.76 15.75 6.94
C ASP A 209 -11.55 15.65 5.63
N LYS A 210 -12.41 16.65 5.36
CA LYS A 210 -13.13 16.77 4.10
C LYS A 210 -12.69 18.07 3.43
N LEU A 211 -12.26 17.95 2.16
CA LEU A 211 -11.89 19.05 1.29
C LEU A 211 -13.05 19.34 0.32
N ASP A 212 -13.23 20.60 -0.05
CA ASP A 212 -14.24 21.10 -0.98
C ASP A 212 -13.78 21.06 -2.45
N TYR A 213 -12.85 20.16 -2.77
CA TYR A 213 -12.31 19.91 -4.12
C TYR A 213 -11.78 18.48 -4.21
N THR A 214 -11.64 18.00 -5.45
CA THR A 214 -11.12 16.67 -5.78
C THR A 214 -9.61 16.70 -5.83
N CYS A 215 -8.93 16.01 -4.90
CA CYS A 215 -7.48 15.85 -4.93
C CYS A 215 -7.04 14.89 -6.06
N PRO A 216 -5.84 15.07 -6.62
CA PRO A 216 -5.34 14.25 -7.73
C PRO A 216 -4.77 12.90 -7.29
N ILE A 217 -5.03 12.47 -6.07
CA ILE A 217 -4.51 11.24 -5.47
C ILE A 217 -5.63 10.40 -4.86
N ALA A 218 -5.64 9.12 -5.15
CA ALA A 218 -6.46 8.11 -4.45
C ALA A 218 -5.55 7.10 -3.77
N PHE A 219 -5.81 6.78 -2.51
CA PHE A 219 -5.08 5.82 -1.72
C PHE A 219 -5.99 5.11 -0.73
N GLN A 220 -5.72 3.84 -0.50
CA GLN A 220 -6.28 3.08 0.61
C GLN A 220 -5.29 1.98 1.02
N GLY A 221 -4.95 1.94 2.29
CA GLY A 221 -4.04 0.94 2.80
C GLY A 221 -3.80 1.05 4.30
N MET A 222 -2.94 0.16 4.80
CA MET A 222 -2.45 0.21 6.16
C MET A 222 -0.93 0.39 6.17
N VAL A 223 -0.45 1.28 7.04
CA VAL A 223 0.93 1.74 7.07
C VAL A 223 1.54 1.50 8.45
N PRO A 224 2.65 0.76 8.56
CA PRO A 224 3.37 0.58 9.81
C PRO A 224 4.36 1.74 9.99
N LEU A 225 3.94 2.85 10.60
CA LEU A 225 4.85 3.96 10.87
C LEU A 225 6.00 3.54 11.77
N VAL A 226 7.23 3.86 11.37
CA VAL A 226 8.43 3.69 12.20
C VAL A 226 8.51 4.82 13.22
N THR A 227 8.28 6.06 12.74
CA THR A 227 8.31 7.26 13.58
C THR A 227 7.02 8.04 13.48
N GLY A 228 6.67 8.74 14.55
CA GLY A 228 5.62 9.73 14.55
C GLY A 228 6.14 11.11 14.14
N VAL A 229 5.31 12.14 14.41
CA VAL A 229 5.52 13.51 13.92
C VAL A 229 6.77 14.16 14.53
N ASP A 230 7.04 13.92 15.80
CA ASP A 230 8.22 14.46 16.52
C ASP A 230 9.43 13.52 16.47
N GLY A 231 9.36 12.43 15.69
CA GLY A 231 10.39 11.42 15.58
C GLY A 231 10.36 10.39 16.71
N GLU A 232 9.30 10.38 17.51
CA GLU A 232 9.03 9.29 18.46
C GLU A 232 8.90 7.96 17.73
N VAL A 233 9.46 6.89 18.32
CA VAL A 233 9.39 5.55 17.71
C VAL A 233 8.02 4.94 17.97
N ILE A 234 7.31 4.61 16.89
CA ILE A 234 6.02 3.91 16.94
C ILE A 234 6.26 2.40 16.75
N ASN A 235 6.90 2.00 15.67
CA ASN A 235 7.18 0.59 15.41
C ASN A 235 8.68 0.34 15.20
N ASP A 236 9.16 -0.75 15.79
CA ASP A 236 10.45 -1.34 15.44
C ASP A 236 10.26 -2.46 14.41
N ASN A 237 10.28 -2.10 13.13
CA ASN A 237 10.09 -3.05 12.03
C ASN A 237 11.21 -4.11 11.92
N PHE A 238 12.29 -3.97 12.71
CA PHE A 238 13.39 -4.96 12.82
C PHE A 238 13.28 -5.84 14.07
N ASN A 239 12.26 -5.60 14.90
CA ASN A 239 12.01 -6.44 16.06
C ASN A 239 11.43 -7.79 15.63
N HIS A 240 12.19 -8.86 15.86
CA HIS A 240 11.82 -10.22 15.46
C HIS A 240 11.34 -11.06 16.63
N LYS A 241 11.09 -10.46 17.80
CA LYS A 241 10.52 -11.18 18.93
C LYS A 241 9.11 -11.67 18.58
N HIS A 242 8.78 -12.87 19.04
CA HIS A 242 7.51 -13.53 18.72
C HIS A 242 6.28 -12.76 19.24
N ASP A 243 6.43 -12.06 20.35
CA ASP A 243 5.40 -11.29 21.03
C ASP A 243 5.28 -9.84 20.54
N TYR A 244 6.21 -9.40 19.67
CA TYR A 244 6.16 -8.06 19.11
C TYR A 244 5.24 -8.01 17.89
N LYS A 245 4.13 -7.30 18.02
CA LYS A 245 3.18 -7.03 16.91
C LYS A 245 3.37 -5.62 16.39
N ILE A 246 3.30 -5.45 15.09
CA ILE A 246 3.25 -4.14 14.45
C ILE A 246 1.87 -3.53 14.67
N GLU A 247 1.82 -2.25 15.01
CA GLU A 247 0.59 -1.46 15.03
C GLU A 247 0.49 -0.68 13.71
N TYR A 248 -0.68 -0.74 13.08
CA TYR A 248 -0.89 -0.15 11.75
C TYR A 248 -1.77 1.10 11.83
N LEU A 249 -1.40 2.11 11.05
CA LEU A 249 -2.25 3.25 10.71
C LEU A 249 -2.97 2.95 9.40
N HIS A 250 -4.29 2.90 9.44
CA HIS A 250 -5.11 2.83 8.24
C HIS A 250 -5.32 4.22 7.68
N ILE A 251 -5.10 4.39 6.38
CA ILE A 251 -5.32 5.66 5.69
C ILE A 251 -6.19 5.41 4.47
N ALA A 252 -7.18 6.26 4.27
CA ALA A 252 -7.99 6.29 3.07
C ALA A 252 -8.09 7.73 2.54
N ILE A 253 -7.79 7.90 1.26
CA ILE A 253 -7.91 9.17 0.52
C ILE A 253 -8.86 8.88 -0.64
N PHE A 254 -10.08 9.40 -0.51
CA PHE A 254 -11.18 9.14 -1.43
C PHE A 254 -11.59 10.40 -2.16
N PRO A 255 -11.08 10.62 -3.38
CA PRO A 255 -11.55 11.68 -4.26
C PRO A 255 -13.00 11.45 -4.65
N LEU A 256 -13.89 12.36 -4.25
CA LEU A 256 -15.28 12.44 -4.67
C LEU A 256 -15.39 13.36 -5.89
N LYS A 257 -16.58 13.53 -6.43
CA LYS A 257 -16.78 14.37 -7.62
C LYS A 257 -16.36 15.84 -7.42
N GLU A 258 -16.66 16.40 -6.25
CA GLU A 258 -16.40 17.81 -5.91
C GLU A 258 -15.78 17.97 -4.51
N ALA A 259 -15.28 16.89 -3.95
CA ALA A 259 -14.74 16.86 -2.60
C ALA A 259 -13.65 15.78 -2.50
N THR A 260 -12.95 15.73 -1.37
CA THR A 260 -12.08 14.62 -1.01
C THR A 260 -12.25 14.29 0.46
N ALA A 261 -12.52 13.03 0.78
CA ALA A 261 -12.48 12.54 2.14
C ALA A 261 -11.10 11.94 2.45
N VAL A 262 -10.51 12.38 3.56
CA VAL A 262 -9.21 11.89 4.06
C VAL A 262 -9.42 11.36 5.46
N ILE A 263 -9.12 10.08 5.66
CA ILE A 263 -9.44 9.35 6.88
C ILE A 263 -8.19 8.69 7.41
N MET A 264 -7.92 8.83 8.70
CA MET A 264 -6.91 8.05 9.44
C MET A 264 -7.57 7.36 10.63
N PHE A 265 -7.30 6.08 10.81
CA PHE A 265 -7.77 5.32 11.98
C PHE A 265 -6.80 4.19 12.33
N ILE A 266 -6.90 3.72 13.56
CA ILE A 266 -6.06 2.65 14.13
C ILE A 266 -6.94 1.64 14.88
N ASP A 267 -6.34 0.53 15.29
CA ASP A 267 -6.92 -0.37 16.29
C ASP A 267 -7.06 0.40 17.62
N SER A 268 -8.21 0.32 18.25
CA SER A 268 -8.51 1.01 19.53
C SER A 268 -7.61 0.53 20.68
N SER A 269 -7.05 -0.67 20.58
CA SER A 269 -6.06 -1.21 21.52
C SER A 269 -4.64 -0.69 21.29
N SER A 270 -4.37 -0.02 20.16
CA SER A 270 -3.06 0.56 19.86
C SER A 270 -2.65 1.60 20.90
N THR A 271 -1.48 1.42 21.49
CA THR A 271 -0.93 2.31 22.51
C THR A 271 0.24 3.14 22.05
N ARG A 272 1.00 2.66 21.07
CA ARG A 272 2.20 3.34 20.57
C ARG A 272 1.88 4.58 19.72
N TYR A 273 0.65 4.68 19.21
CA TYR A 273 0.18 5.85 18.49
C TYR A 273 -0.29 7.01 19.39
N ALA A 274 -0.31 6.85 20.73
CA ALA A 274 -0.87 7.86 21.64
C ALA A 274 -0.29 9.27 21.48
N GLN A 275 1.05 9.38 21.30
CA GLN A 275 1.71 10.66 21.07
C GLN A 275 1.42 11.20 19.68
N PHE A 276 1.44 10.35 18.66
CA PHE A 276 1.06 10.71 17.30
C PHE A 276 -0.37 11.25 17.22
N GLU A 277 -1.34 10.59 17.86
CA GLU A 277 -2.75 11.04 17.91
C GLU A 277 -2.88 12.43 18.53
N LYS A 278 -2.15 12.67 19.63
CA LYS A 278 -2.14 13.98 20.29
C LYS A 278 -1.62 15.07 19.35
N HIS A 279 -0.51 14.82 18.66
CA HIS A 279 0.04 15.80 17.71
C HIS A 279 -0.92 16.05 16.54
N ILE A 280 -1.53 15.02 15.99
CA ILE A 280 -2.52 15.15 14.91
C ILE A 280 -3.74 15.96 15.37
N ALA A 281 -4.22 15.76 16.60
CA ALA A 281 -5.36 16.50 17.16
C ALA A 281 -5.04 18.01 17.34
N ASP A 282 -3.79 18.35 17.72
CA ASP A 282 -3.36 19.74 17.92
C ASP A 282 -3.07 20.49 16.59
N MET A 283 -3.03 19.79 15.45
CA MET A 283 -2.73 20.36 14.14
C MET A 283 -3.94 20.99 13.48
N THR A 284 -3.69 22.04 12.69
CA THR A 284 -4.65 22.54 11.70
C THR A 284 -4.86 21.50 10.58
N GLN A 285 -5.98 21.58 9.87
CA GLN A 285 -6.24 20.71 8.71
C GLN A 285 -5.07 20.70 7.71
N LYS A 286 -4.54 21.89 7.37
CA LYS A 286 -3.40 22.01 6.45
C LYS A 286 -2.18 21.22 6.93
N GLN A 287 -1.82 21.32 8.21
CA GLN A 287 -0.70 20.59 8.79
C GLN A 287 -0.93 19.08 8.79
N ARG A 288 -2.14 18.62 9.14
CA ARG A 288 -2.47 17.18 9.07
C ARG A 288 -2.32 16.63 7.66
N LEU A 289 -2.85 17.35 6.67
CA LEU A 289 -2.76 16.94 5.26
C LEU A 289 -1.31 16.92 4.74
N GLU A 290 -0.46 17.84 5.19
CA GLU A 290 0.98 17.81 4.91
C GLU A 290 1.66 16.55 5.49
N ILE A 291 1.32 16.17 6.72
CA ILE A 291 1.83 14.93 7.34
C ILE A 291 1.33 13.70 6.58
N ILE A 292 0.06 13.65 6.22
CA ILE A 292 -0.50 12.53 5.44
C ILE A 292 0.19 12.42 4.08
N ASN A 293 0.41 13.54 3.40
CA ASN A 293 1.15 13.58 2.13
C ASN A 293 2.57 12.98 2.30
N ARG A 294 3.29 13.35 3.34
CA ARG A 294 4.60 12.79 3.66
C ARG A 294 4.54 11.29 3.95
N ILE A 295 3.56 10.84 4.73
CA ILE A 295 3.37 9.42 5.04
C ILE A 295 3.16 8.63 3.75
N ILE A 296 2.28 9.07 2.86
CA ILE A 296 2.00 8.36 1.61
C ILE A 296 3.27 8.17 0.78
N PHE A 297 4.04 9.23 0.54
CA PHE A 297 5.21 9.15 -0.34
C PHE A 297 6.46 8.56 0.32
N LEU A 298 6.53 8.53 1.66
CA LEU A 298 7.63 7.89 2.39
C LEU A 298 7.38 6.41 2.69
N TYR A 299 6.14 6.01 2.92
CA TYR A 299 5.83 4.68 3.47
C TYR A 299 5.07 3.78 2.52
N THR A 300 4.49 4.32 1.43
CA THR A 300 3.61 3.53 0.56
C THR A 300 3.99 3.64 -0.91
N GLU A 301 3.48 2.70 -1.71
CA GLU A 301 3.69 2.64 -3.16
C GLU A 301 2.39 2.36 -3.94
N ASP A 302 1.31 2.07 -3.23
CA ASP A 302 0.06 1.60 -3.82
C ASP A 302 -0.96 2.73 -3.96
N TYR A 303 -0.49 3.93 -4.33
CA TYR A 303 -1.33 5.09 -4.62
C TYR A 303 -1.52 5.27 -6.12
N TYR A 304 -2.62 5.94 -6.48
CA TYR A 304 -2.97 6.28 -7.85
C TYR A 304 -3.04 7.79 -7.99
N LEU A 305 -2.41 8.32 -9.03
CA LEU A 305 -2.37 9.75 -9.30
C LEU A 305 -3.10 10.07 -10.62
N SER A 306 -3.71 11.24 -10.65
CA SER A 306 -4.30 11.78 -11.86
C SER A 306 -3.26 11.99 -12.96
N LYS A 307 -3.66 11.79 -14.21
CA LYS A 307 -2.86 12.11 -15.39
C LYS A 307 -2.73 13.61 -15.65
N HIS A 308 -3.48 14.46 -14.95
CA HIS A 308 -3.36 15.91 -15.04
C HIS A 308 -2.13 16.47 -14.32
N LEU A 309 -1.49 15.68 -13.45
CA LEU A 309 -0.23 16.09 -12.83
C LEU A 309 0.89 16.11 -13.88
N ASP A 310 1.68 17.18 -13.86
CA ASP A 310 2.85 17.32 -14.73
C ASP A 310 3.96 16.32 -14.38
N GLU A 311 4.82 16.01 -15.36
CA GLU A 311 5.88 15.02 -15.22
C GLU A 311 6.91 15.38 -14.16
N ASP A 312 7.18 16.68 -13.94
CA ASP A 312 8.14 17.14 -12.94
C ASP A 312 7.59 16.90 -11.54
N THR A 313 6.33 17.23 -11.28
CA THR A 313 5.64 16.92 -10.04
C THR A 313 5.68 15.40 -9.76
N ILE A 314 5.34 14.57 -10.74
CA ILE A 314 5.38 13.11 -10.62
C ILE A 314 6.79 12.62 -10.29
N ARG A 315 7.82 13.15 -10.96
CA ARG A 315 9.23 12.80 -10.72
C ARG A 315 9.66 13.13 -9.30
N ILE A 316 9.32 14.31 -8.79
CA ILE A 316 9.64 14.73 -7.42
C ILE A 316 8.98 13.81 -6.39
N LEU A 317 7.71 13.45 -6.59
CA LEU A 317 6.97 12.55 -5.69
C LEU A 317 7.55 11.13 -5.62
N GLN A 318 8.27 10.69 -6.65
CA GLN A 318 8.92 9.38 -6.68
C GLN A 318 10.29 9.34 -5.98
N GLU A 319 10.95 10.47 -5.79
CA GLU A 319 12.31 10.52 -5.24
C GLU A 319 12.41 9.91 -3.82
N PRO A 320 11.50 10.17 -2.86
CA PRO A 320 11.57 9.57 -1.54
C PRO A 320 11.50 8.04 -1.58
N ALA A 321 10.62 7.49 -2.41
CA ALA A 321 10.50 6.05 -2.59
C ALA A 321 11.79 5.42 -3.14
N LYS A 322 12.52 6.12 -4.00
CA LYS A 322 13.82 5.65 -4.51
C LYS A 322 14.89 5.61 -3.42
N LEU A 323 14.90 6.58 -2.51
CA LEU A 323 15.86 6.65 -1.40
C LEU A 323 15.64 5.52 -0.38
N LEU A 324 14.39 5.06 -0.23
CA LEU A 324 14.02 3.98 0.68
C LEU A 324 14.15 2.59 0.05
N GLN A 325 14.29 2.54 -1.27
CA GLN A 325 14.48 1.32 -2.06
C GLN A 325 15.93 0.83 -1.97
N ASP A 326 16.43 0.59 -0.78
CA ASP A 326 17.63 -0.23 -0.68
C ASP A 326 17.34 -1.60 -1.32
N PRO A 327 18.25 -2.08 -2.18
CA PRO A 327 18.19 -3.47 -2.64
C PRO A 327 18.05 -4.34 -1.39
N VAL A 328 17.49 -5.53 -1.55
CA VAL A 328 17.38 -6.55 -0.49
C VAL A 328 18.72 -6.62 0.25
N THR A 329 18.98 -5.66 1.09
CA THR A 329 20.14 -5.70 1.96
C THR A 329 19.72 -6.54 3.13
N THR A 330 20.15 -7.77 3.10
CA THR A 330 20.30 -8.58 4.30
C THR A 330 21.41 -8.02 5.15
N ASP A 331 21.58 -6.70 5.19
CA ASP A 331 22.52 -6.12 6.12
C ASP A 331 22.01 -6.41 7.54
N PRO A 332 22.60 -7.39 8.25
CA PRO A 332 22.22 -7.69 9.62
C PRO A 332 22.50 -6.52 10.56
N LYS A 333 23.19 -5.48 10.07
CA LYS A 333 23.46 -4.22 10.79
C LYS A 333 22.36 -3.18 10.56
N ARG A 334 21.39 -3.41 9.67
CA ARG A 334 20.25 -2.52 9.51
C ARG A 334 19.41 -2.62 10.78
N SER A 335 19.46 -1.57 11.56
CA SER A 335 18.85 -1.49 12.90
C SER A 335 17.71 -0.48 12.88
N LEU A 336 16.87 -0.51 13.90
CA LEU A 336 15.88 0.53 14.18
C LEU A 336 16.48 1.94 14.05
N ARG A 337 17.73 2.15 14.51
CA ARG A 337 18.42 3.45 14.41
C ARG A 337 18.54 3.95 12.96
N ASN A 338 18.78 3.06 12.00
CA ASN A 338 18.84 3.43 10.58
C ASN A 338 17.45 3.66 10.02
N ALA A 339 16.48 2.79 10.37
CA ALA A 339 15.10 2.97 9.95
C ALA A 339 14.49 4.29 10.46
N VAL A 340 14.76 4.67 11.71
CA VAL A 340 14.34 5.97 12.27
C VAL A 340 14.84 7.13 11.42
N LYS A 341 16.09 7.08 10.94
CA LYS A 341 16.61 8.13 10.05
C LYS A 341 15.96 8.14 8.68
N ASP A 342 15.73 6.94 8.11
CA ASP A 342 15.20 6.81 6.75
C ASP A 342 13.71 7.19 6.69
N TYR A 343 12.95 6.86 7.73
CA TYR A 343 11.51 7.05 7.83
C TYR A 343 11.09 8.21 8.75
N ASP A 344 12.01 9.12 9.09
CA ASP A 344 11.71 10.29 9.92
C ASP A 344 10.82 11.27 9.15
N LEU A 345 9.61 11.49 9.63
CA LEU A 345 8.64 12.43 9.03
C LEU A 345 9.13 13.89 9.03
N ARG A 346 10.15 14.21 9.85
CA ARG A 346 10.76 15.57 9.93
C ARG A 346 11.84 15.80 8.88
N ARG A 347 12.22 14.76 8.10
CA ARG A 347 13.24 14.93 7.06
C ARG A 347 12.89 16.11 6.17
N ASP A 348 13.88 16.91 5.85
CA ASP A 348 13.77 18.00 4.88
C ASP A 348 13.71 17.41 3.47
N ILE A 349 12.49 17.00 3.08
CA ILE A 349 12.17 16.50 1.75
C ILE A 349 11.16 17.47 1.15
N CYS A 350 11.55 18.15 0.09
CA CYS A 350 10.65 19.01 -0.67
C CYS A 350 9.68 18.14 -1.47
N LEU A 351 8.48 17.94 -0.94
CA LEU A 351 7.39 17.22 -1.60
C LEU A 351 6.26 18.18 -1.95
N PRO A 352 5.77 18.19 -3.20
CA PRO A 352 4.52 18.84 -3.53
C PRO A 352 3.39 18.30 -2.65
N ASN A 353 2.63 19.17 -2.01
CA ASN A 353 1.48 18.77 -1.20
C ASN A 353 0.26 18.59 -2.11
N LEU A 354 -0.04 17.36 -2.52
CA LEU A 354 -1.15 17.05 -3.42
C LEU A 354 -2.54 17.34 -2.84
N PHE A 355 -2.61 17.68 -1.55
CA PHE A 355 -3.83 18.18 -0.92
C PHE A 355 -3.99 19.69 -1.04
N SER A 356 -3.05 20.41 -1.66
CA SER A 356 -3.24 21.83 -1.95
C SER A 356 -4.21 22.01 -3.11
N LYS A 357 -5.07 23.03 -3.04
CA LYS A 357 -6.12 23.32 -4.03
C LYS A 357 -5.56 23.55 -5.44
N GLU A 358 -4.30 23.99 -5.56
CA GLU A 358 -3.59 24.17 -6.83
C GLU A 358 -3.46 22.88 -7.66
N TYR A 359 -3.41 21.71 -6.99
CA TYR A 359 -3.34 20.39 -7.63
C TYR A 359 -4.72 19.75 -7.85
N SER A 360 -5.81 20.44 -7.49
CA SER A 360 -7.16 19.88 -7.64
C SER A 360 -7.43 19.47 -9.09
N VAL A 361 -8.08 18.31 -9.22
CA VAL A 361 -8.57 17.85 -10.53
C VAL A 361 -9.66 18.81 -10.97
N LYS A 362 -9.45 19.46 -12.11
CA LYS A 362 -10.50 20.30 -12.73
C LYS A 362 -11.47 19.34 -13.41
N THR A 363 -12.74 19.43 -13.05
CA THR A 363 -13.81 18.81 -13.85
C THR A 363 -13.85 19.60 -15.16
N ASP A 364 -13.57 18.91 -16.27
CA ASP A 364 -13.86 19.48 -17.58
C ASP A 364 -15.39 19.65 -17.63
N ASP A 365 -15.84 20.92 -17.80
CA ASP A 365 -17.23 21.29 -18.07
C ASP A 365 -17.73 20.71 -19.39
#